data_6c50e52a5fb68207df079ac141b2d25c
#
_entry.id   6c50e52a5fb68207df079ac141b2d25c
#
_cell.length_a   1.000
_cell.length_b   1.000
_cell.length_c   1.000
_cell.angle_alpha   90.00
_cell.angle_beta   90.00
_cell.angle_gamma   90.00
#
_symmetry.space_group_name_H-M   'P 1'
#
loop_
_entity.id
_entity.type
_entity.pdbx_description
1 polymer ?
#
loop_
_entity_poly.entity_id
_entity_poly.type
_entity_poly.pdbx_seq_one_letter_code
_entity_poly.pdbx_strand_id
1 'polypeptide(L)'
;MSQPRRRVSKIILSLSLTATMVAGLGYGVAGASNFDVADKPLDLGNPEVGMTIEQSQFIAHQLRPVPLKLKLKKGPRPAMLKWVASDLDDDPFMKDDAWRYVRKGYKQGQIIRKRESIWSKAYFPGSRAIQYAFVSYDSRGYPMTATATLVLPPHAKENANILQWNQFINSSGPKCKVTTQLNQPDSWGIVNSPIQIMSAALILGHPVLFTDAEGPRNSYAINRLASHVLLDSMRMVHKQKDFPLRQSHFVSMGISHGGLQTGYAAVEQPHYAPELTPYIEQFIVNEGAPDFIKLAHSLGLYGDLSKVPSPWAGFLVSFIVGAIREYGDMVPHMEHWLTPYGKTVVKTSRNLCMPFSTVAGGGGLLKYMVKDGFFKSTTFKTMMQIAKDSSSFYYPGAPKAPTLLIHGTTDEILFQADQDKALWQRYCKAGTNTVYQQVPLGTHFTTPVVSLPRMVVQTLLSLNGVRQIPSCKIPMIL
;
A
#
# COMPACT_ATOMS: atom_id res chain seq x y z
N MET A 1 -17.96 1.73 -48.73
CA MET A 1 -18.73 0.83 -47.86
C MET A 1 -17.91 -0.43 -47.64
N SER A 2 -17.15 -0.52 -46.55
CA SER A 2 -16.50 -1.77 -46.12
C SER A 2 -15.97 -1.67 -44.70
N GLN A 3 -16.63 -2.38 -43.85
CA GLN A 3 -16.21 -3.07 -42.63
C GLN A 3 -15.67 -2.29 -41.40
N PRO A 4 -16.39 -2.43 -40.28
CA PRO A 4 -15.81 -2.43 -38.96
C PRO A 4 -16.21 -3.70 -38.16
N ARG A 5 -15.72 -4.89 -38.49
CA ARG A 5 -16.06 -6.13 -37.75
C ARG A 5 -14.87 -6.90 -37.15
N ARG A 6 -13.64 -6.39 -37.19
CA ARG A 6 -12.46 -7.15 -36.70
C ARG A 6 -11.89 -6.72 -35.35
N ARG A 7 -12.42 -5.68 -34.69
CA ARG A 7 -11.86 -5.20 -33.41
C ARG A 7 -12.49 -5.78 -32.13
N VAL A 8 -13.65 -6.41 -32.22
CA VAL A 8 -14.36 -6.92 -31.02
C VAL A 8 -13.86 -8.31 -30.61
N SER A 9 -13.34 -9.11 -31.52
CA SER A 9 -12.93 -10.50 -31.22
C SER A 9 -11.64 -10.64 -30.41
N LYS A 10 -10.76 -9.62 -30.33
CA LYS A 10 -9.52 -9.69 -29.54
C LYS A 10 -9.67 -9.31 -28.07
N ILE A 11 -10.76 -8.65 -27.71
CA ILE A 11 -11.03 -8.26 -26.30
C ILE A 11 -11.64 -9.43 -25.52
N ILE A 12 -12.32 -10.36 -26.18
CA ILE A 12 -12.97 -11.51 -25.54
C ILE A 12 -11.96 -12.63 -25.20
N LEU A 13 -10.83 -12.70 -25.88
CA LEU A 13 -9.82 -13.75 -25.65
C LEU A 13 -8.92 -13.50 -24.43
N SER A 14 -8.83 -12.27 -23.92
CA SER A 14 -8.05 -11.96 -22.71
C SER A 14 -8.82 -12.20 -21.41
N LEU A 15 -10.12 -12.35 -21.46
CA LEU A 15 -10.97 -12.61 -20.29
C LEU A 15 -11.00 -14.09 -19.87
N SER A 16 -10.57 -15.01 -20.74
CA SER A 16 -10.62 -16.45 -20.46
C SER A 16 -9.36 -17.04 -19.82
N LEU A 17 -8.25 -16.31 -19.76
CA LEU A 17 -7.00 -16.83 -19.17
C LEU A 17 -6.84 -16.55 -17.67
N THR A 18 -7.63 -15.66 -17.09
CA THR A 18 -7.57 -15.36 -15.64
C THR A 18 -8.41 -16.32 -14.79
N ALA A 19 -9.26 -17.10 -15.37
CA ALA A 19 -10.16 -18.04 -14.65
C ALA A 19 -9.50 -19.39 -14.27
N THR A 20 -8.32 -19.71 -14.81
CA THR A 20 -7.74 -21.06 -14.69
C THR A 20 -6.76 -21.22 -13.52
N MET A 21 -6.44 -20.17 -12.76
CA MET A 21 -5.53 -20.26 -11.60
C MET A 21 -6.24 -20.39 -10.23
N VAL A 22 -7.56 -20.48 -10.17
CA VAL A 22 -8.32 -20.53 -8.89
C VAL A 22 -8.67 -21.96 -8.44
N ALA A 23 -8.42 -22.97 -9.24
CA ALA A 23 -8.76 -24.36 -8.90
C ALA A 23 -7.57 -25.11 -8.27
N GLY A 24 -7.37 -24.95 -7.00
CA GLY A 24 -6.49 -25.86 -6.28
C GLY A 24 -5.89 -25.33 -4.99
N LEU A 25 -6.68 -25.12 -3.96
CA LEU A 25 -6.26 -25.21 -2.55
C LEU A 25 -7.52 -25.07 -1.67
N GLY A 26 -8.29 -26.16 -1.57
CA GLY A 26 -9.33 -26.27 -0.55
C GLY A 26 -8.69 -26.61 0.79
N TYR A 27 -8.60 -25.66 1.70
CA TYR A 27 -8.38 -25.91 3.12
C TYR A 27 -9.59 -25.44 3.91
N GLY A 28 -10.11 -26.34 4.74
CA GLY A 28 -11.31 -26.17 5.53
C GLY A 28 -11.20 -24.96 6.48
N VAL A 29 -12.25 -24.16 6.48
CA VAL A 29 -12.42 -23.02 7.36
C VAL A 29 -12.93 -23.50 8.71
N ALA A 30 -12.15 -23.31 9.77
CA ALA A 30 -12.65 -23.39 11.14
C ALA A 30 -13.51 -22.15 11.44
N GLY A 31 -14.74 -22.38 11.93
CA GLY A 31 -15.76 -21.37 12.09
C GLY A 31 -15.37 -20.18 12.96
N ALA A 32 -15.80 -18.99 12.54
CA ALA A 32 -15.76 -17.77 13.32
C ALA A 32 -16.73 -17.86 14.49
N SER A 33 -16.23 -17.83 15.72
CA SER A 33 -17.03 -17.69 16.92
C SER A 33 -17.31 -16.21 17.22
N ASN A 34 -18.56 -15.88 17.51
CA ASN A 34 -18.98 -14.60 18.04
C ASN A 34 -18.31 -14.36 19.41
N PHE A 35 -17.59 -13.25 19.53
CA PHE A 35 -17.01 -12.84 20.81
C PHE A 35 -17.87 -11.78 21.46
N ASP A 36 -18.49 -12.16 22.58
CA ASP A 36 -19.03 -11.23 23.58
C ASP A 36 -17.85 -10.66 24.39
N VAL A 37 -17.68 -9.36 24.36
CA VAL A 37 -16.65 -8.67 25.15
C VAL A 37 -17.20 -8.50 26.57
N ALA A 38 -16.79 -9.36 27.49
CA ALA A 38 -17.06 -9.18 28.92
C ALA A 38 -16.04 -8.23 29.55
N ASP A 39 -16.51 -7.28 30.34
CA ASP A 39 -15.74 -6.34 31.18
C ASP A 39 -14.91 -7.08 32.25
N LYS A 40 -13.81 -7.71 31.84
CA LYS A 40 -12.80 -8.23 32.79
C LYS A 40 -11.47 -7.54 32.52
N PRO A 41 -10.70 -7.21 33.59
CA PRO A 41 -9.33 -6.76 33.43
C PRO A 41 -8.55 -7.79 32.59
N LEU A 42 -7.94 -7.35 31.50
CA LEU A 42 -7.12 -8.21 30.65
C LEU A 42 -5.89 -8.65 31.44
N ASP A 43 -5.80 -9.93 31.73
CA ASP A 43 -4.56 -10.55 32.20
C ASP A 43 -3.61 -10.58 31.00
N LEU A 44 -2.57 -9.74 31.05
CA LEU A 44 -1.60 -9.62 29.99
C LEU A 44 -0.70 -10.86 29.85
N GLY A 45 -0.92 -11.92 30.64
CA GLY A 45 -0.25 -13.21 30.54
C GLY A 45 1.25 -13.14 30.22
N ASN A 46 1.87 -14.25 29.97
CA ASN A 46 3.22 -14.26 29.41
C ASN A 46 3.16 -13.86 27.93
N PRO A 47 3.61 -12.64 27.52
CA PRO A 47 3.50 -12.17 26.13
C PRO A 47 4.28 -13.04 25.13
N GLU A 48 5.10 -13.98 25.60
CA GLU A 48 5.83 -14.92 24.75
C GLU A 48 4.97 -16.07 24.21
N VAL A 49 3.85 -16.39 24.85
CA VAL A 49 3.11 -17.64 24.55
C VAL A 49 1.63 -17.44 24.30
N GLY A 50 1.02 -16.31 24.62
CA GLY A 50 -0.44 -16.20 24.61
C GLY A 50 -1.02 -14.81 24.41
N MET A 51 -0.31 -13.88 23.77
CA MET A 51 -0.91 -12.56 23.53
C MET A 51 -2.05 -12.66 22.51
N THR A 52 -3.28 -12.36 22.96
CA THR A 52 -4.47 -12.32 22.10
C THR A 52 -4.50 -11.06 21.23
N ILE A 53 -5.43 -11.02 20.25
CA ILE A 53 -5.67 -9.82 19.44
C ILE A 53 -6.05 -8.65 20.35
N GLU A 54 -6.95 -8.86 21.30
CA GLU A 54 -7.43 -7.84 22.23
C GLU A 54 -6.30 -7.29 23.11
N GLN A 55 -5.42 -8.15 23.58
CA GLN A 55 -4.23 -7.73 24.36
C GLN A 55 -3.28 -6.90 23.50
N SER A 56 -3.04 -7.28 22.26
CA SER A 56 -2.17 -6.52 21.36
C SER A 56 -2.76 -5.15 21.01
N GLN A 57 -4.08 -5.08 20.80
CA GLN A 57 -4.79 -3.83 20.56
C GLN A 57 -4.82 -2.95 21.82
N PHE A 58 -4.99 -3.55 23.01
CA PHE A 58 -4.88 -2.83 24.28
C PHE A 58 -3.50 -2.19 24.46
N ILE A 59 -2.42 -2.93 24.19
CA ILE A 59 -1.06 -2.39 24.19
C ILE A 59 -0.95 -1.23 23.19
N ALA A 60 -1.51 -1.37 21.99
CA ALA A 60 -1.49 -0.31 20.98
C ALA A 60 -2.17 0.98 21.45
N HIS A 61 -3.23 0.89 22.23
CA HIS A 61 -3.88 2.06 22.82
C HIS A 61 -3.00 2.75 23.86
N GLN A 62 -2.14 2.03 24.57
CA GLN A 62 -1.19 2.60 25.53
C GLN A 62 0.07 3.21 24.90
N LEU A 63 0.34 2.91 23.62
CA LEU A 63 1.42 3.54 22.89
C LEU A 63 1.06 5.01 22.59
N ARG A 64 2.09 5.82 22.30
CA ARG A 64 1.86 7.24 21.96
C ARG A 64 0.87 7.36 20.79
N PRO A 65 0.02 8.40 20.79
CA PRO A 65 -0.86 8.68 19.65
C PRO A 65 -0.09 8.89 18.35
N VAL A 66 -0.69 8.49 17.24
CA VAL A 66 -0.16 8.81 15.90
C VAL A 66 -0.20 10.33 15.72
N PRO A 67 0.94 11.00 15.44
CA PRO A 67 0.96 12.44 15.32
C PRO A 67 0.28 12.91 14.03
N LEU A 68 -0.63 13.88 14.11
CA LEU A 68 -1.32 14.46 12.94
C LEU A 68 -0.38 15.25 12.02
N LYS A 69 0.62 15.92 12.60
CA LYS A 69 1.56 16.74 11.84
C LYS A 69 3.00 16.33 12.15
N LEU A 70 3.82 16.31 11.12
CA LEU A 70 5.25 16.09 11.25
C LEU A 70 6.02 17.39 11.06
N LYS A 71 7.09 17.55 11.84
CA LYS A 71 8.06 18.60 11.60
C LYS A 71 8.96 18.19 10.45
N LEU A 72 8.85 18.88 9.33
CA LEU A 72 9.70 18.65 8.17
C LEU A 72 11.12 19.12 8.43
N LYS A 73 12.09 18.29 8.09
CA LYS A 73 13.53 18.48 8.31
C LYS A 73 14.22 18.86 6.99
N LYS A 74 15.43 19.38 7.08
CA LYS A 74 16.25 19.78 5.91
C LYS A 74 17.53 18.94 5.74
N GLY A 75 17.85 18.14 6.74
CA GLY A 75 19.04 17.30 6.73
C GLY A 75 18.82 15.94 6.06
N PRO A 76 19.91 15.18 5.83
CA PRO A 76 19.80 13.82 5.32
C PRO A 76 19.07 12.90 6.32
N ARG A 77 18.49 11.84 5.80
CA ARG A 77 17.93 10.74 6.59
C ARG A 77 19.06 10.04 7.37
N PRO A 78 18.80 9.47 8.57
CA PRO A 78 19.74 8.58 9.22
C PRO A 78 20.18 7.46 8.26
N ALA A 79 21.45 7.05 8.39
CA ALA A 79 21.99 5.99 7.55
C ALA A 79 21.18 4.69 7.75
N MET A 80 20.92 3.99 6.66
CA MET A 80 20.31 2.66 6.71
C MET A 80 21.33 1.66 7.25
N LEU A 81 20.89 0.72 8.08
CA LEU A 81 21.73 -0.36 8.58
C LEU A 81 22.19 -1.25 7.41
N LYS A 82 23.50 -1.51 7.32
CA LYS A 82 24.10 -2.23 6.18
C LYS A 82 23.52 -3.63 5.97
N TRP A 83 23.18 -4.34 7.02
CA TRP A 83 22.73 -5.72 6.95
C TRP A 83 21.31 -5.90 6.39
N VAL A 84 20.49 -4.83 6.33
CA VAL A 84 19.18 -4.80 5.65
C VAL A 84 19.21 -4.07 4.31
N ALA A 85 20.33 -3.47 3.95
CA ALA A 85 20.50 -2.85 2.65
C ALA A 85 20.44 -3.92 1.54
N SER A 86 19.81 -3.58 0.41
CA SER A 86 19.87 -4.44 -0.76
C SER A 86 21.24 -4.40 -1.41
N ASP A 87 21.63 -5.50 -2.02
CA ASP A 87 22.84 -5.59 -2.83
C ASP A 87 22.53 -5.27 -4.32
N LEU A 88 21.27 -5.01 -4.68
CA LEU A 88 20.79 -5.00 -6.07
C LEU A 88 20.41 -3.62 -6.61
N ASP A 89 20.54 -2.57 -5.80
CA ASP A 89 20.09 -1.22 -6.20
C ASP A 89 21.27 -0.36 -6.63
N ASP A 90 21.37 -0.13 -7.91
CA ASP A 90 22.41 0.66 -8.55
C ASP A 90 21.87 1.68 -9.57
N ASP A 91 20.55 1.80 -9.78
CA ASP A 91 19.98 2.75 -10.73
C ASP A 91 20.19 4.20 -10.22
N PRO A 92 21.07 4.99 -10.88
CA PRO A 92 21.34 6.38 -10.46
C PRO A 92 20.09 7.27 -10.45
N PHE A 93 19.06 6.90 -11.20
CA PHE A 93 17.79 7.60 -11.21
C PHE A 93 17.09 7.51 -9.85
N MET A 94 17.30 6.44 -9.09
CA MET A 94 16.70 6.18 -7.78
C MET A 94 17.50 6.79 -6.61
N LYS A 95 18.60 7.50 -6.87
CA LYS A 95 19.48 8.04 -5.83
C LYS A 95 18.73 8.91 -4.84
N ASP A 96 18.87 8.58 -3.55
CA ASP A 96 18.24 9.30 -2.42
C ASP A 96 19.06 10.53 -1.99
N ASP A 97 18.91 11.62 -2.74
CA ASP A 97 19.65 12.87 -2.54
C ASP A 97 18.76 14.12 -2.41
N ALA A 98 17.45 13.95 -2.21
CA ALA A 98 16.48 15.06 -2.14
C ALA A 98 16.84 16.11 -1.07
N TRP A 99 17.50 15.72 0.04
CA TRP A 99 17.92 16.65 1.08
C TRP A 99 18.84 17.77 0.55
N ARG A 100 19.63 17.49 -0.51
CA ARG A 100 20.49 18.50 -1.16
C ARG A 100 19.66 19.57 -1.87
N TYR A 101 18.55 19.16 -2.48
CA TYR A 101 17.62 20.04 -3.17
C TYR A 101 16.75 20.81 -2.18
N VAL A 102 16.31 20.18 -1.09
CA VAL A 102 15.55 20.85 -0.02
C VAL A 102 16.39 21.98 0.62
N ARG A 103 17.69 21.78 0.81
CA ARG A 103 18.61 22.85 1.27
C ARG A 103 18.70 24.03 0.28
N LYS A 104 18.46 23.79 -1.02
CA LYS A 104 18.38 24.81 -2.07
C LYS A 104 16.97 25.42 -2.23
N GLY A 105 16.04 25.09 -1.32
CA GLY A 105 14.68 25.63 -1.32
C GLY A 105 13.62 24.81 -2.04
N TYR A 106 13.97 23.61 -2.55
CA TYR A 106 12.97 22.72 -3.16
C TYR A 106 11.95 22.23 -2.12
N LYS A 107 10.69 22.17 -2.55
CA LYS A 107 9.54 21.73 -1.74
C LYS A 107 8.98 20.41 -2.27
N GLN A 108 8.04 19.81 -1.54
CA GLN A 108 7.34 18.58 -1.89
C GLN A 108 6.84 18.61 -3.34
N GLY A 109 6.98 17.50 -4.03
CA GLY A 109 6.58 17.33 -5.43
C GLY A 109 7.45 18.07 -6.45
N GLN A 110 8.48 18.83 -6.05
CA GLN A 110 9.40 19.44 -7.03
C GLN A 110 10.31 18.38 -7.64
N ILE A 111 10.41 18.41 -8.96
CA ILE A 111 11.13 17.43 -9.77
C ILE A 111 12.62 17.65 -9.63
N ILE A 112 13.36 16.60 -9.31
CA ILE A 112 14.81 16.56 -9.22
C ILE A 112 15.41 16.12 -10.55
N ARG A 113 14.84 15.08 -11.18
CA ARG A 113 15.25 14.53 -12.48
C ARG A 113 14.09 13.78 -13.14
N LYS A 114 14.20 13.56 -14.44
CA LYS A 114 13.21 12.84 -15.23
C LYS A 114 13.89 12.03 -16.34
N ARG A 115 13.21 10.96 -16.80
CA ARG A 115 13.60 10.19 -17.98
C ARG A 115 12.35 9.63 -18.68
N GLU A 116 12.45 9.26 -19.94
CA GLU A 116 11.41 8.49 -20.60
C GLU A 116 11.49 7.01 -20.19
N SER A 117 10.32 6.37 -20.05
CA SER A 117 10.23 4.92 -19.85
C SER A 117 10.09 4.24 -21.20
N ILE A 118 11.07 3.44 -21.58
CA ILE A 118 11.11 2.81 -22.91
C ILE A 118 10.11 1.65 -22.97
N TRP A 119 10.05 0.82 -21.93
CA TRP A 119 9.28 -0.41 -21.90
C TRP A 119 7.80 -0.25 -21.56
N SER A 120 7.41 0.91 -21.06
CA SER A 120 5.98 1.19 -20.76
C SER A 120 5.07 1.04 -22.01
N LYS A 121 5.61 1.26 -23.20
CA LYS A 121 4.88 1.06 -24.47
C LYS A 121 4.51 -0.40 -24.74
N ALA A 122 5.22 -1.34 -24.17
CA ALA A 122 4.88 -2.76 -24.26
C ALA A 122 3.64 -3.10 -23.41
N TYR A 123 3.51 -2.46 -22.24
CA TYR A 123 2.36 -2.66 -21.36
C TYR A 123 1.15 -1.80 -21.74
N PHE A 124 1.39 -0.59 -22.27
CA PHE A 124 0.37 0.38 -22.65
C PHE A 124 0.62 0.89 -24.08
N PRO A 125 0.27 0.09 -25.11
CA PRO A 125 0.53 0.44 -26.50
C PRO A 125 -0.06 1.79 -26.90
N GLY A 126 0.74 2.59 -27.61
CA GLY A 126 0.36 3.94 -28.04
C GLY A 126 0.53 5.04 -26.99
N SER A 127 0.79 4.69 -25.74
CA SER A 127 1.01 5.67 -24.66
C SER A 127 2.46 6.15 -24.64
N ARG A 128 2.64 7.36 -24.07
CA ARG A 128 3.94 7.90 -23.69
C ARG A 128 4.09 7.83 -22.17
N ALA A 129 5.26 7.45 -21.66
CA ALA A 129 5.50 7.41 -20.24
C ALA A 129 6.78 8.14 -19.85
N ILE A 130 6.67 8.98 -18.82
CA ILE A 130 7.80 9.70 -18.22
C ILE A 130 7.92 9.32 -16.76
N GLN A 131 9.15 8.99 -16.37
CA GLN A 131 9.53 8.74 -15.00
C GLN A 131 10.07 10.02 -14.37
N TYR A 132 9.61 10.33 -13.18
CA TYR A 132 10.02 11.50 -12.41
C TYR A 132 10.61 11.07 -11.08
N ALA A 133 11.74 11.67 -10.72
CA ALA A 133 12.26 11.66 -9.35
C ALA A 133 11.99 13.04 -8.75
N PHE A 134 11.39 13.08 -7.58
CA PHE A 134 10.89 14.31 -6.95
C PHE A 134 11.13 14.31 -5.43
N VAL A 135 11.01 15.50 -4.83
CA VAL A 135 11.14 15.67 -3.37
C VAL A 135 9.90 15.15 -2.67
N SER A 136 10.09 14.25 -1.72
CA SER A 136 9.11 13.81 -0.74
C SER A 136 9.73 13.74 0.65
N TYR A 137 8.95 13.29 1.64
CA TYR A 137 9.40 13.15 3.03
C TYR A 137 9.05 11.78 3.58
N ASP A 138 9.95 11.22 4.39
CA ASP A 138 9.69 9.96 5.08
C ASP A 138 8.70 10.14 6.25
N SER A 139 8.33 9.03 6.90
CA SER A 139 7.40 9.01 8.03
C SER A 139 7.87 9.80 9.27
N ARG A 140 9.13 10.26 9.29
CA ARG A 140 9.73 11.06 10.36
C ARG A 140 10.03 12.51 9.94
N GLY A 141 9.62 12.89 8.73
CA GLY A 141 9.80 14.22 8.17
C GLY A 141 11.21 14.50 7.64
N TYR A 142 12.00 13.49 7.34
CA TYR A 142 13.27 13.67 6.60
C TYR A 142 13.00 13.69 5.09
N PRO A 143 13.66 14.58 4.33
CA PRO A 143 13.52 14.63 2.87
C PRO A 143 14.11 13.37 2.23
N MET A 144 13.38 12.84 1.25
CA MET A 144 13.78 11.68 0.45
C MET A 144 13.43 11.90 -1.02
N THR A 145 14.15 11.20 -1.91
CA THR A 145 13.82 11.15 -3.33
C THR A 145 12.75 10.09 -3.56
N ALA A 146 11.56 10.50 -3.94
CA ALA A 146 10.50 9.60 -4.39
C ALA A 146 10.49 9.51 -5.93
N THR A 147 9.95 8.42 -6.46
CA THR A 147 9.83 8.19 -7.90
C THR A 147 8.41 7.82 -8.30
N ALA A 148 8.03 8.22 -9.51
CA ALA A 148 6.74 7.89 -10.11
C ALA A 148 6.86 7.82 -11.63
N THR A 149 5.97 7.06 -12.27
CA THR A 149 5.82 6.99 -13.73
C THR A 149 4.45 7.51 -14.12
N LEU A 150 4.42 8.55 -14.94
CA LEU A 150 3.19 9.09 -15.53
C LEU A 150 3.04 8.53 -16.93
N VAL A 151 1.97 7.75 -17.16
CA VAL A 151 1.61 7.17 -18.45
C VAL A 151 0.49 8.01 -19.07
N LEU A 152 0.74 8.53 -20.27
CA LEU A 152 -0.17 9.40 -20.99
C LEU A 152 -0.73 8.69 -22.21
N PRO A 153 -2.05 8.65 -22.37
CA PRO A 153 -2.66 8.17 -23.60
C PRO A 153 -2.38 9.13 -24.76
N PRO A 154 -2.44 8.66 -26.03
CA PRO A 154 -2.16 9.49 -27.19
C PRO A 154 -3.10 10.69 -27.35
N HIS A 155 -4.28 10.63 -26.76
CA HIS A 155 -5.32 11.66 -26.84
C HIS A 155 -5.67 12.28 -25.48
N ALA A 156 -4.69 12.36 -24.56
CA ALA A 156 -4.89 13.03 -23.29
C ALA A 156 -5.32 14.49 -23.49
N LYS A 157 -6.44 14.86 -22.87
CA LYS A 157 -6.92 16.25 -22.87
C LYS A 157 -6.11 17.09 -21.88
N GLU A 158 -6.10 18.39 -22.10
CA GLU A 158 -5.62 19.32 -21.09
C GLU A 158 -6.39 19.12 -19.78
N ASN A 159 -5.65 19.07 -18.67
CA ASN A 159 -6.18 18.85 -17.32
C ASN A 159 -7.09 17.62 -17.20
N ALA A 160 -6.88 16.59 -18.03
CA ALA A 160 -7.58 15.32 -17.87
C ALA A 160 -7.37 14.76 -16.46
N ASN A 161 -8.44 14.26 -15.85
CA ASN A 161 -8.36 13.63 -14.54
C ASN A 161 -7.52 12.35 -14.60
N ILE A 162 -6.83 12.04 -13.53
CA ILE A 162 -5.74 11.06 -13.49
C ILE A 162 -6.13 9.90 -12.56
N LEU A 163 -5.98 8.67 -13.04
CA LEU A 163 -5.99 7.51 -12.20
C LEU A 163 -4.60 7.35 -11.53
N GLN A 164 -4.51 7.56 -10.23
CA GLN A 164 -3.36 7.13 -9.46
C GLN A 164 -3.55 5.68 -9.06
N TRP A 165 -2.81 4.79 -9.69
CA TRP A 165 -2.81 3.36 -9.40
C TRP A 165 -1.73 3.01 -8.39
N ASN A 166 -2.15 2.56 -7.22
CA ASN A 166 -1.26 2.16 -6.13
C ASN A 166 -1.03 0.66 -6.19
N GLN A 167 0.15 0.29 -6.69
CA GLN A 167 0.52 -1.09 -6.98
C GLN A 167 0.76 -1.90 -5.71
N PHE A 168 0.27 -3.14 -5.67
CA PHE A 168 0.61 -4.10 -4.62
C PHE A 168 1.99 -4.73 -4.89
N ILE A 169 3.05 -4.09 -4.42
CA ILE A 169 4.43 -4.57 -4.64
C ILE A 169 4.72 -5.80 -3.78
N ASN A 170 4.22 -5.85 -2.54
CA ASN A 170 4.34 -6.96 -1.60
C ASN A 170 5.79 -7.48 -1.42
N SER A 171 6.77 -6.59 -1.40
CA SER A 171 8.18 -6.94 -1.55
C SER A 171 9.08 -5.87 -0.97
N SER A 172 10.28 -6.28 -0.57
CA SER A 172 11.34 -5.37 -0.11
C SER A 172 12.50 -5.24 -1.10
N GLY A 173 12.49 -5.97 -2.23
CA GLY A 173 13.53 -5.93 -3.25
C GLY A 173 13.47 -4.65 -4.09
N PRO A 174 14.59 -3.96 -4.37
CA PRO A 174 14.59 -2.72 -5.16
C PRO A 174 14.10 -2.90 -6.59
N LYS A 175 14.34 -4.06 -7.19
CA LYS A 175 13.85 -4.38 -8.54
C LYS A 175 12.32 -4.51 -8.62
N CYS A 176 11.64 -4.55 -7.47
CA CYS A 176 10.19 -4.67 -7.39
C CYS A 176 9.48 -3.32 -7.53
N LYS A 177 10.19 -2.20 -7.46
CA LYS A 177 9.63 -0.86 -7.65
C LYS A 177 8.90 -0.77 -8.98
N VAL A 178 7.72 -0.15 -8.98
CA VAL A 178 6.89 -0.01 -10.19
C VAL A 178 7.64 0.72 -11.31
N THR A 179 8.38 1.79 -10.95
CA THR A 179 9.21 2.54 -11.91
C THR A 179 10.28 1.65 -12.55
N THR A 180 10.88 0.73 -11.78
CA THR A 180 11.84 -0.25 -12.31
C THR A 180 11.13 -1.27 -13.21
N GLN A 181 9.99 -1.81 -12.76
CA GLN A 181 9.22 -2.79 -13.51
C GLN A 181 8.70 -2.24 -14.85
N LEU A 182 8.22 -1.00 -14.88
CA LEU A 182 7.78 -0.33 -16.11
C LEU A 182 8.93 -0.01 -17.07
N ASN A 183 10.17 -0.18 -16.63
CA ASN A 183 11.37 0.02 -17.45
C ASN A 183 12.07 -1.29 -17.82
N GLN A 184 11.40 -2.44 -17.69
CA GLN A 184 11.87 -3.79 -18.02
C GLN A 184 10.86 -4.53 -18.89
N PRO A 185 11.32 -5.51 -19.73
CA PRO A 185 10.44 -6.24 -20.65
C PRO A 185 9.51 -7.24 -19.95
N ASP A 186 9.88 -7.75 -18.78
CA ASP A 186 9.24 -8.86 -18.08
C ASP A 186 8.79 -8.45 -16.65
N SER A 187 7.75 -7.66 -16.57
CA SER A 187 7.25 -7.20 -15.29
C SER A 187 6.09 -8.05 -14.78
N TRP A 188 6.40 -9.04 -13.95
CA TRP A 188 5.37 -9.87 -13.31
C TRP A 188 4.34 -9.05 -12.53
N GLY A 189 4.77 -8.05 -11.79
CA GLY A 189 3.90 -7.19 -10.97
C GLY A 189 2.91 -6.38 -11.81
N ILE A 190 3.33 -5.84 -12.96
CA ILE A 190 2.46 -5.07 -13.85
C ILE A 190 1.50 -6.00 -14.59
N VAL A 191 1.99 -7.13 -15.12
CA VAL A 191 1.17 -8.08 -15.89
C VAL A 191 0.06 -8.70 -15.04
N ASN A 192 0.32 -8.92 -13.75
CA ASN A 192 -0.67 -9.51 -12.83
C ASN A 192 -1.55 -8.46 -12.11
N SER A 193 -1.39 -7.19 -12.42
CA SER A 193 -2.32 -6.14 -11.94
C SER A 193 -3.64 -6.18 -12.72
N PRO A 194 -4.74 -5.62 -12.17
CA PRO A 194 -5.98 -5.40 -12.91
C PRO A 194 -5.79 -4.37 -14.03
N ILE A 195 -5.00 -4.74 -15.03
CA ILE A 195 -4.63 -3.88 -16.17
C ILE A 195 -5.87 -3.33 -16.91
N GLN A 196 -7.02 -4.01 -16.74
CA GLN A 196 -8.30 -3.61 -17.32
C GLN A 196 -8.74 -2.23 -16.84
N ILE A 197 -8.53 -1.89 -15.56
CA ILE A 197 -8.90 -0.58 -14.99
C ILE A 197 -8.01 0.50 -15.59
N MET A 198 -6.71 0.25 -15.64
CA MET A 198 -5.73 1.19 -16.18
C MET A 198 -5.90 1.38 -17.68
N SER A 199 -6.12 0.28 -18.42
CA SER A 199 -6.38 0.35 -19.86
C SER A 199 -7.68 1.06 -20.19
N ALA A 200 -8.75 0.86 -19.40
CA ALA A 200 -10.00 1.59 -19.57
C ALA A 200 -9.81 3.09 -19.36
N ALA A 201 -9.07 3.50 -18.33
CA ALA A 201 -8.73 4.90 -18.10
C ALA A 201 -7.96 5.50 -19.28
N LEU A 202 -6.89 4.83 -19.74
CA LEU A 202 -6.07 5.28 -20.87
C LEU A 202 -6.87 5.36 -22.18
N ILE A 203 -7.73 4.37 -22.47
CA ILE A 203 -8.58 4.39 -23.69
C ILE A 203 -9.55 5.58 -23.68
N LEU A 204 -10.05 5.96 -22.51
CA LEU A 204 -10.93 7.12 -22.35
C LEU A 204 -10.19 8.46 -22.24
N GLY A 205 -8.87 8.47 -22.39
CA GLY A 205 -8.06 9.69 -22.42
C GLY A 205 -7.57 10.14 -21.04
N HIS A 206 -7.72 9.35 -20.00
CA HIS A 206 -7.24 9.64 -18.65
C HIS A 206 -5.82 9.10 -18.45
N PRO A 207 -4.86 9.93 -18.03
CA PRO A 207 -3.52 9.47 -17.68
C PRO A 207 -3.55 8.53 -16.46
N VAL A 208 -2.53 7.66 -16.38
CA VAL A 208 -2.31 6.78 -15.22
C VAL A 208 -0.99 7.12 -14.54
N LEU A 209 -1.03 7.34 -13.24
CA LEU A 209 0.12 7.66 -12.40
C LEU A 209 0.45 6.44 -11.54
N PHE A 210 1.62 5.87 -11.75
CA PHE A 210 2.21 4.84 -10.89
C PHE A 210 3.24 5.46 -9.96
N THR A 211 3.24 5.06 -8.70
CA THR A 211 4.11 5.64 -7.69
C THR A 211 4.88 4.56 -6.95
N ASP A 212 6.18 4.75 -6.75
CA ASP A 212 6.99 3.87 -5.88
C ASP A 212 6.74 4.24 -4.42
N ALA A 213 5.58 3.88 -3.92
CA ALA A 213 5.07 4.33 -2.62
C ALA A 213 5.95 3.92 -1.44
N GLU A 214 6.78 2.88 -1.58
CA GLU A 214 7.72 2.42 -0.55
C GLU A 214 9.01 3.27 -0.48
N GLY A 215 9.11 4.29 -1.33
CA GLY A 215 10.22 5.23 -1.36
C GLY A 215 11.56 4.64 -1.78
N PRO A 216 12.67 5.40 -1.64
CA PRO A 216 13.97 5.00 -2.17
C PRO A 216 14.56 3.77 -1.49
N ARG A 217 14.19 3.49 -0.23
CA ARG A 217 14.67 2.32 0.52
C ARG A 217 13.82 1.07 0.35
N ASN A 218 12.76 1.14 -0.44
CA ASN A 218 11.77 0.07 -0.62
C ASN A 218 11.27 -0.47 0.74
N SER A 219 10.71 0.45 1.53
CA SER A 219 10.31 0.21 2.91
C SER A 219 8.87 -0.25 2.96
N TYR A 220 8.68 -1.54 2.66
CA TYR A 220 7.38 -2.18 2.56
C TYR A 220 6.50 -1.88 3.78
N ALA A 221 5.26 -1.47 3.48
CA ALA A 221 4.18 -1.27 4.43
C ALA A 221 4.46 -0.22 5.53
N ILE A 222 5.40 0.69 5.31
CA ILE A 222 5.52 1.91 6.10
C ILE A 222 4.54 2.95 5.53
N ASN A 223 3.26 2.77 5.85
CA ASN A 223 2.16 3.43 5.14
C ASN A 223 2.16 4.95 5.26
N ARG A 224 2.70 5.51 6.34
CA ARG A 224 2.87 6.96 6.46
C ARG A 224 3.86 7.50 5.43
N LEU A 225 4.99 6.81 5.23
CA LEU A 225 5.92 7.14 4.16
C LEU A 225 5.23 7.01 2.79
N ALA A 226 4.50 5.90 2.60
CA ALA A 226 3.78 5.64 1.35
C ALA A 226 2.77 6.74 1.06
N SER A 227 1.98 7.19 2.04
CA SER A 227 1.01 8.27 1.88
C SER A 227 1.66 9.58 1.45
N HIS A 228 2.82 9.92 2.03
CA HIS A 228 3.57 11.11 1.61
C HIS A 228 4.01 11.02 0.15
N VAL A 229 4.53 9.86 -0.27
CA VAL A 229 4.95 9.65 -1.67
C VAL A 229 3.77 9.76 -2.63
N LEU A 230 2.62 9.15 -2.28
CA LEU A 230 1.40 9.24 -3.07
C LEU A 230 0.92 10.69 -3.24
N LEU A 231 0.81 11.43 -2.14
CA LEU A 231 0.35 12.82 -2.16
C LEU A 231 1.37 13.76 -2.83
N ASP A 232 2.66 13.53 -2.64
CA ASP A 232 3.70 14.33 -3.31
C ASP A 232 3.82 14.00 -4.80
N SER A 233 3.44 12.80 -5.25
CA SER A 233 3.34 12.50 -6.68
C SER A 233 2.20 13.25 -7.36
N MET A 234 1.08 13.50 -6.67
CA MET A 234 0.03 14.40 -7.17
C MET A 234 0.56 15.85 -7.29
N ARG A 235 1.29 16.34 -6.26
CA ARG A 235 1.99 17.63 -6.31
C ARG A 235 2.99 17.71 -7.47
N MET A 236 3.70 16.61 -7.73
CA MET A 236 4.65 16.50 -8.84
C MET A 236 3.93 16.64 -10.17
N VAL A 237 2.78 16.00 -10.36
CA VAL A 237 1.98 16.15 -11.58
C VAL A 237 1.56 17.61 -11.80
N HIS A 238 1.12 18.31 -10.77
CA HIS A 238 0.78 19.73 -10.90
C HIS A 238 1.97 20.64 -11.19
N LYS A 239 3.20 20.20 -10.88
CA LYS A 239 4.44 20.99 -11.07
C LYS A 239 5.22 20.63 -12.33
N GLN A 240 4.99 19.46 -12.92
CA GLN A 240 5.65 19.08 -14.15
C GLN A 240 5.21 20.02 -15.31
N LYS A 241 6.08 20.16 -16.33
CA LYS A 241 5.87 21.04 -17.47
C LYS A 241 5.79 20.28 -18.81
N ASP A 242 5.86 18.97 -18.77
CA ASP A 242 5.89 18.13 -19.96
C ASP A 242 4.50 18.00 -20.60
N PHE A 243 3.44 18.20 -19.79
CA PHE A 243 2.03 18.09 -20.20
C PHE A 243 1.16 19.11 -19.45
N PRO A 244 0.07 19.58 -20.05
CA PRO A 244 -0.83 20.57 -19.45
C PRO A 244 -1.78 19.91 -18.42
N LEU A 245 -1.26 19.43 -17.28
CA LEU A 245 -2.01 18.73 -16.23
C LEU A 245 -2.03 19.45 -14.87
N ARG A 246 -1.84 20.77 -14.89
CA ARG A 246 -1.71 21.55 -13.64
C ARG A 246 -2.98 21.60 -12.79
N GLN A 247 -4.15 21.42 -13.40
CA GLN A 247 -5.45 21.44 -12.74
C GLN A 247 -6.13 20.06 -12.76
N SER A 248 -5.40 19.01 -13.08
CA SER A 248 -5.94 17.66 -13.10
C SER A 248 -6.37 17.21 -11.71
N HIS A 249 -7.50 16.52 -11.65
CA HIS A 249 -7.96 15.88 -10.42
C HIS A 249 -7.54 14.41 -10.41
N PHE A 250 -7.60 13.79 -9.25
CA PHE A 250 -7.09 12.43 -9.01
C PHE A 250 -8.17 11.51 -8.47
N VAL A 251 -8.23 10.31 -9.02
CA VAL A 251 -8.82 9.14 -8.38
C VAL A 251 -7.67 8.25 -7.93
N SER A 252 -7.50 8.10 -6.62
CA SER A 252 -6.42 7.28 -6.04
C SER A 252 -6.99 5.93 -5.65
N MET A 253 -6.43 4.85 -6.21
CA MET A 253 -6.97 3.50 -6.06
C MET A 253 -5.87 2.49 -5.79
N GLY A 254 -6.15 1.55 -4.88
CA GLY A 254 -5.26 0.42 -4.62
C GLY A 254 -5.99 -0.80 -4.13
N ILE A 255 -5.37 -1.96 -4.35
CA ILE A 255 -5.83 -3.28 -3.91
C ILE A 255 -4.78 -3.87 -2.98
N SER A 256 -5.20 -4.58 -1.92
CA SER A 256 -4.29 -5.25 -0.99
C SER A 256 -3.27 -4.27 -0.40
N HIS A 257 -1.98 -4.49 -0.57
CA HIS A 257 -0.94 -3.55 -0.15
C HIS A 257 -1.13 -2.13 -0.75
N GLY A 258 -1.56 -2.01 -2.00
CA GLY A 258 -1.95 -0.72 -2.58
C GLY A 258 -3.17 -0.12 -1.88
N GLY A 259 -4.10 -0.95 -1.41
CA GLY A 259 -5.23 -0.56 -0.57
C GLY A 259 -4.79 0.02 0.78
N LEU A 260 -3.80 -0.61 1.45
CA LEU A 260 -3.23 -0.10 2.69
C LEU A 260 -2.67 1.33 2.51
N GLN A 261 -1.90 1.52 1.46
CA GLN A 261 -1.28 2.81 1.12
C GLN A 261 -2.34 3.87 0.81
N THR A 262 -3.34 3.51 0.00
CA THR A 262 -4.45 4.39 -0.37
C THR A 262 -5.30 4.78 0.84
N GLY A 263 -5.62 3.82 1.71
CA GLY A 263 -6.39 4.05 2.93
C GLY A 263 -5.66 4.97 3.91
N TYR A 264 -4.34 4.83 4.03
CA TYR A 264 -3.55 5.73 4.87
C TYR A 264 -3.44 7.13 4.25
N ALA A 265 -3.23 7.23 2.93
CA ALA A 265 -3.20 8.51 2.22
C ALA A 265 -4.53 9.27 2.37
N ALA A 266 -5.66 8.56 2.36
CA ALA A 266 -6.97 9.17 2.52
C ALA A 266 -7.14 9.89 3.87
N VAL A 267 -6.70 9.27 4.98
CA VAL A 267 -6.82 9.88 6.32
C VAL A 267 -5.74 10.93 6.60
N GLU A 268 -4.56 10.82 6.00
CA GLU A 268 -3.46 11.76 6.23
C GLU A 268 -3.51 12.99 5.32
N GLN A 269 -4.16 12.88 4.16
CA GLN A 269 -4.24 13.96 3.18
C GLN A 269 -4.69 15.30 3.78
N PRO A 270 -5.73 15.39 4.64
CA PRO A 270 -6.16 16.67 5.21
C PRO A 270 -5.11 17.37 6.07
N HIS A 271 -4.10 16.64 6.56
CA HIS A 271 -3.05 17.16 7.44
C HIS A 271 -1.72 17.38 6.73
N TYR A 272 -1.36 16.48 5.81
CA TYR A 272 -0.10 16.53 5.07
C TYR A 272 -0.18 17.35 3.78
N ALA A 273 -1.31 17.27 3.09
CA ALA A 273 -1.53 17.88 1.78
C ALA A 273 -2.92 18.52 1.67
N PRO A 274 -3.29 19.46 2.58
CA PRO A 274 -4.65 20.03 2.62
C PRO A 274 -5.01 20.76 1.31
N GLU A 275 -4.04 21.32 0.61
CA GLU A 275 -4.23 22.00 -0.67
C GLU A 275 -4.66 21.06 -1.81
N LEU A 276 -4.45 19.75 -1.68
CA LEU A 276 -4.91 18.76 -2.65
C LEU A 276 -6.39 18.39 -2.46
N THR A 277 -7.03 18.80 -1.37
CA THR A 277 -8.45 18.45 -1.10
C THR A 277 -9.38 18.74 -2.28
N PRO A 278 -9.33 19.91 -2.98
CA PRO A 278 -10.20 20.18 -4.10
C PRO A 278 -9.88 19.36 -5.36
N TYR A 279 -8.73 18.70 -5.41
CA TYR A 279 -8.24 17.96 -6.57
C TYR A 279 -8.37 16.44 -6.42
N ILE A 280 -8.91 15.93 -5.32
CA ILE A 280 -9.10 14.50 -5.13
C ILE A 280 -10.57 14.16 -5.26
N GLU A 281 -10.93 13.50 -6.36
CA GLU A 281 -12.29 13.05 -6.63
C GLU A 281 -12.68 11.87 -5.76
N GLN A 282 -11.75 10.91 -5.53
CA GLN A 282 -12.07 9.73 -4.74
C GLN A 282 -10.81 8.97 -4.30
N PHE A 283 -10.91 8.34 -3.14
CA PHE A 283 -10.06 7.21 -2.72
C PHE A 283 -10.85 5.90 -2.85
N ILE A 284 -10.26 4.89 -3.49
CA ILE A 284 -10.83 3.54 -3.64
C ILE A 284 -9.87 2.55 -3.01
N VAL A 285 -10.31 1.93 -1.91
CA VAL A 285 -9.54 0.97 -1.11
C VAL A 285 -10.19 -0.39 -1.24
N ASN A 286 -9.51 -1.34 -1.85
CA ASN A 286 -9.97 -2.71 -1.96
C ASN A 286 -9.02 -3.62 -1.17
N GLU A 287 -9.56 -4.47 -0.29
CA GLU A 287 -8.80 -5.38 0.55
C GLU A 287 -7.66 -4.65 1.29
N GLY A 288 -7.97 -3.52 1.93
CA GLY A 288 -7.02 -2.81 2.79
C GLY A 288 -6.81 -3.56 4.10
N ALA A 289 -5.67 -3.34 4.76
CA ALA A 289 -5.42 -3.81 6.13
C ALA A 289 -5.16 -2.59 7.02
N PRO A 290 -6.19 -1.97 7.57
CA PRO A 290 -6.03 -0.73 8.32
C PRO A 290 -5.33 -0.91 9.67
N ASP A 291 -5.33 -2.10 10.26
CA ASP A 291 -4.73 -2.41 11.57
C ASP A 291 -3.56 -3.39 11.45
N PHE A 292 -2.33 -2.86 11.46
CA PHE A 292 -1.10 -3.65 11.39
C PHE A 292 -0.83 -4.49 12.65
N ILE A 293 -1.41 -4.12 13.76
CA ILE A 293 -1.25 -4.87 15.02
C ILE A 293 -2.07 -6.16 14.95
N LYS A 294 -3.31 -6.04 14.47
CA LYS A 294 -4.15 -7.22 14.17
C LYS A 294 -3.53 -8.06 13.05
N LEU A 295 -3.00 -7.43 12.01
CA LEU A 295 -2.35 -8.14 10.90
C LEU A 295 -1.14 -8.96 11.38
N ALA A 296 -0.29 -8.42 12.24
CA ALA A 296 0.86 -9.14 12.79
C ALA A 296 0.43 -10.39 13.57
N HIS A 297 -0.67 -10.32 14.33
CA HIS A 297 -1.28 -11.48 14.98
C HIS A 297 -1.79 -12.49 13.94
N SER A 298 -2.59 -12.05 12.98
CA SER A 298 -3.19 -12.92 11.95
C SER A 298 -2.14 -13.65 11.10
N LEU A 299 -0.99 -13.01 10.87
CA LEU A 299 0.14 -13.62 10.17
C LEU A 299 1.04 -14.49 11.06
N GLY A 300 0.70 -14.70 12.33
CA GLY A 300 1.35 -15.64 13.22
C GLY A 300 2.64 -15.16 13.87
N LEU A 301 2.83 -13.83 14.05
CA LEU A 301 3.98 -13.33 14.80
C LEU A 301 3.90 -13.68 16.28
N TYR A 302 2.71 -13.62 16.87
CA TYR A 302 2.45 -13.87 18.28
C TYR A 302 1.04 -14.43 18.48
N GLY A 303 0.73 -14.81 19.72
CA GLY A 303 -0.55 -15.43 20.09
C GLY A 303 -0.64 -16.88 19.64
N ASP A 304 -1.84 -17.43 19.64
CA ASP A 304 -2.06 -18.86 19.32
C ASP A 304 -1.70 -19.20 17.88
N LEU A 305 -1.87 -18.25 16.94
CA LEU A 305 -1.49 -18.44 15.55
C LEU A 305 0.02 -18.54 15.35
N SER A 306 0.84 -18.10 16.30
CA SER A 306 2.30 -18.27 16.24
C SER A 306 2.77 -19.73 16.30
N LYS A 307 1.87 -20.65 16.64
CA LYS A 307 2.12 -22.11 16.66
C LYS A 307 1.87 -22.78 15.31
N VAL A 308 1.24 -22.08 14.37
CA VAL A 308 0.85 -22.58 13.06
C VAL A 308 1.70 -21.93 11.98
N PRO A 309 2.29 -22.69 11.05
CA PRO A 309 2.99 -22.11 9.91
C PRO A 309 2.04 -21.25 9.07
N SER A 310 2.46 -20.03 8.77
CA SER A 310 1.69 -19.13 7.92
C SER A 310 2.29 -19.07 6.50
N PRO A 311 1.52 -19.41 5.46
CA PRO A 311 1.98 -19.28 4.08
C PRO A 311 2.22 -17.80 3.68
N TRP A 312 1.67 -16.86 4.45
CA TRP A 312 1.74 -15.42 4.22
C TRP A 312 2.77 -14.71 5.10
N ALA A 313 3.59 -15.47 5.83
CA ALA A 313 4.62 -14.94 6.74
C ALA A 313 5.56 -13.93 6.06
N GLY A 314 5.80 -14.07 4.75
CA GLY A 314 6.65 -13.17 3.98
C GLY A 314 6.19 -11.71 3.97
N PHE A 315 4.90 -11.43 4.10
CA PHE A 315 4.40 -10.06 4.23
C PHE A 315 4.89 -9.41 5.51
N LEU A 316 4.85 -10.15 6.62
CA LEU A 316 5.35 -9.65 7.91
C LEU A 316 6.87 -9.51 7.90
N VAL A 317 7.59 -10.47 7.29
CA VAL A 317 9.05 -10.37 7.10
C VAL A 317 9.41 -9.11 6.30
N SER A 318 8.69 -8.84 5.22
CA SER A 318 8.89 -7.64 4.40
C SER A 318 8.61 -6.36 5.18
N PHE A 319 7.57 -6.33 6.04
CA PHE A 319 7.32 -5.22 6.96
C PHE A 319 8.48 -5.03 7.95
N ILE A 320 8.98 -6.10 8.53
CA ILE A 320 10.14 -6.03 9.46
C ILE A 320 11.35 -5.44 8.74
N VAL A 321 11.64 -5.87 7.52
CA VAL A 321 12.72 -5.30 6.69
C VAL A 321 12.48 -3.80 6.45
N GLY A 322 11.28 -3.41 6.05
CA GLY A 322 10.88 -2.03 5.83
C GLY A 322 11.03 -1.16 7.07
N ALA A 323 10.56 -1.66 8.22
CA ALA A 323 10.68 -0.97 9.51
C ALA A 323 12.15 -0.76 9.91
N ILE A 324 13.00 -1.76 9.76
CA ILE A 324 14.43 -1.63 10.08
C ILE A 324 15.12 -0.66 9.11
N ARG A 325 14.76 -0.62 7.85
CA ARG A 325 15.30 0.34 6.87
C ARG A 325 14.97 1.79 7.21
N GLU A 326 13.76 2.04 7.70
CA GLU A 326 13.30 3.39 8.04
C GLU A 326 13.68 3.84 9.45
N TYR A 327 13.70 2.91 10.40
CA TYR A 327 13.81 3.19 11.82
C TYR A 327 15.02 2.48 12.47
N GLY A 328 16.02 2.09 11.66
CA GLY A 328 17.17 1.34 12.15
C GLY A 328 17.92 2.01 13.31
N ASP A 329 17.97 3.34 13.33
CA ASP A 329 18.52 4.13 14.42
C ASP A 329 17.66 4.10 15.71
N MET A 330 16.38 3.74 15.60
CA MET A 330 15.46 3.56 16.75
C MET A 330 15.36 2.11 17.21
N VAL A 331 15.77 1.17 16.36
CA VAL A 331 15.81 -0.28 16.66
C VAL A 331 17.23 -0.85 16.41
N PRO A 332 18.30 -0.20 16.92
CA PRO A 332 19.67 -0.54 16.56
C PRO A 332 20.06 -1.98 16.95
N HIS A 333 19.38 -2.55 17.95
CA HIS A 333 19.66 -3.89 18.45
C HIS A 333 18.75 -4.97 17.84
N MET A 334 17.97 -4.65 16.79
CA MET A 334 17.08 -5.65 16.17
C MET A 334 17.86 -6.88 15.68
N GLU A 335 19.06 -6.69 15.12
CA GLU A 335 19.91 -7.81 14.70
C GLU A 335 20.28 -8.76 15.86
N HIS A 336 20.46 -8.22 17.07
CA HIS A 336 20.73 -9.01 18.27
C HIS A 336 19.55 -9.93 18.62
N TRP A 337 18.32 -9.46 18.43
CA TRP A 337 17.10 -10.21 18.70
C TRP A 337 16.78 -11.28 17.66
N LEU A 338 17.38 -11.23 16.48
CA LEU A 338 17.19 -12.27 15.46
C LEU A 338 18.01 -13.52 15.80
N THR A 339 17.38 -14.68 15.64
CA THR A 339 18.06 -15.98 15.62
C THR A 339 18.88 -16.12 14.32
N PRO A 340 19.76 -17.13 14.19
CA PRO A 340 20.42 -17.42 12.91
C PRO A 340 19.41 -17.64 11.77
N TYR A 341 18.31 -18.31 12.03
CA TYR A 341 17.19 -18.48 11.08
C TYR A 341 16.60 -17.13 10.69
N GLY A 342 16.23 -16.30 11.67
CA GLY A 342 15.66 -14.96 11.43
C GLY A 342 16.59 -14.05 10.61
N LYS A 343 17.90 -14.09 10.88
CA LYS A 343 18.88 -13.34 10.08
C LYS A 343 18.93 -13.80 8.64
N THR A 344 18.87 -15.11 8.39
CA THR A 344 18.85 -15.69 7.03
C THR A 344 17.58 -15.26 6.30
N VAL A 345 16.42 -15.38 6.93
CA VAL A 345 15.14 -14.98 6.33
C VAL A 345 15.12 -13.50 5.96
N VAL A 346 15.52 -12.59 6.85
CA VAL A 346 15.59 -11.14 6.59
C VAL A 346 16.58 -10.86 5.46
N LYS A 347 17.77 -11.48 5.49
CA LYS A 347 18.81 -11.30 4.46
C LYS A 347 18.34 -11.76 3.07
N THR A 348 17.53 -12.82 3.01
CA THR A 348 16.96 -13.29 1.74
C THR A 348 15.85 -12.36 1.26
N SER A 349 14.91 -12.03 2.15
CA SER A 349 13.71 -11.25 1.81
C SER A 349 14.02 -9.83 1.32
N ARG A 350 15.13 -9.23 1.77
CA ARG A 350 15.52 -7.85 1.39
C ARG A 350 15.70 -7.63 -0.12
N ASN A 351 15.87 -8.72 -0.89
CA ASN A 351 16.13 -8.68 -2.34
C ASN A 351 15.02 -9.31 -3.18
N LEU A 352 14.03 -9.96 -2.54
CA LEU A 352 13.00 -10.71 -3.25
C LEU A 352 11.88 -9.81 -3.75
N CYS A 353 11.32 -10.20 -4.90
CA CYS A 353 10.07 -9.70 -5.44
C CYS A 353 8.97 -10.77 -5.35
N MET A 354 7.70 -10.34 -5.45
CA MET A 354 6.58 -11.27 -5.60
C MET A 354 6.78 -12.16 -6.86
N PRO A 355 6.37 -13.44 -6.80
CA PRO A 355 5.69 -14.11 -5.68
C PRO A 355 6.63 -14.63 -4.57
N PHE A 356 7.94 -14.62 -4.78
CA PHE A 356 8.90 -15.23 -3.85
C PHE A 356 8.99 -14.54 -2.49
N SER A 357 8.75 -13.21 -2.44
CA SER A 357 8.72 -12.47 -1.18
C SER A 357 7.61 -12.93 -0.24
N THR A 358 6.46 -13.36 -0.77
CA THR A 358 5.31 -13.76 0.04
C THR A 358 5.54 -15.09 0.75
N VAL A 359 6.34 -15.96 0.15
CA VAL A 359 6.71 -17.27 0.73
C VAL A 359 8.06 -17.25 1.46
N ALA A 360 8.79 -16.14 1.43
CA ALA A 360 10.03 -15.98 2.17
C ALA A 360 9.77 -16.08 3.68
N GLY A 361 10.34 -17.10 4.32
CA GLY A 361 9.99 -17.46 5.69
C GLY A 361 8.63 -18.13 5.82
N GLY A 362 7.89 -18.30 4.72
CA GLY A 362 6.63 -19.03 4.65
C GLY A 362 6.82 -20.51 4.97
N GLY A 363 5.80 -21.11 5.62
CA GLY A 363 5.92 -22.46 6.18
C GLY A 363 6.79 -22.53 7.43
N GLY A 364 7.53 -21.48 7.78
CA GLY A 364 8.25 -21.34 9.04
C GLY A 364 7.38 -20.69 10.11
N LEU A 365 7.72 -20.96 11.37
CA LEU A 365 7.09 -20.30 12.50
C LEU A 365 7.85 -18.99 12.77
N LEU A 366 7.21 -17.85 12.52
CA LEU A 366 7.83 -16.53 12.68
C LEU A 366 8.40 -16.29 14.08
N LYS A 367 7.82 -16.92 15.11
CA LYS A 367 8.36 -16.86 16.47
C LYS A 367 9.81 -17.38 16.58
N TYR A 368 10.23 -18.29 15.70
CA TYR A 368 11.61 -18.78 15.69
C TYR A 368 12.60 -17.83 14.99
N MET A 369 12.11 -16.75 14.39
CA MET A 369 12.98 -15.71 13.87
C MET A 369 13.59 -14.84 14.96
N VAL A 370 12.95 -14.79 16.14
CA VAL A 370 13.38 -13.95 17.26
C VAL A 370 13.75 -14.80 18.46
N LYS A 371 14.67 -14.28 19.27
CA LYS A 371 15.12 -14.94 20.52
C LYS A 371 14.09 -14.77 21.63
N ASP A 372 14.15 -15.64 22.61
CA ASP A 372 13.37 -15.53 23.84
C ASP A 372 13.55 -14.16 24.50
N GLY A 373 12.48 -13.64 25.06
CA GLY A 373 12.45 -12.31 25.68
C GLY A 373 12.25 -11.14 24.70
N PHE A 374 12.28 -11.38 23.38
CA PHE A 374 12.05 -10.32 22.39
C PHE A 374 10.74 -9.55 22.63
N PHE A 375 9.65 -10.26 22.86
CA PHE A 375 8.32 -9.66 23.03
C PHE A 375 8.18 -8.81 24.31
N LYS A 376 9.12 -8.95 25.27
CA LYS A 376 9.22 -8.09 26.47
C LYS A 376 10.18 -6.92 26.28
N SER A 377 10.91 -6.87 25.15
CA SER A 377 11.96 -5.90 24.92
C SER A 377 11.43 -4.52 24.53
N THR A 378 12.23 -3.48 24.78
CA THR A 378 11.99 -2.14 24.26
C THR A 378 12.02 -2.08 22.73
N THR A 379 12.78 -2.97 22.08
CA THR A 379 12.81 -3.13 20.63
C THR A 379 11.44 -3.56 20.09
N PHE A 380 10.82 -4.56 20.70
CA PHE A 380 9.47 -4.98 20.31
C PHE A 380 8.45 -3.86 20.53
N LYS A 381 8.49 -3.17 21.67
CA LYS A 381 7.63 -2.01 21.94
C LYS A 381 7.79 -0.92 20.87
N THR A 382 9.01 -0.67 20.41
CA THR A 382 9.27 0.27 19.30
C THR A 382 8.70 -0.26 17.97
N MET A 383 8.83 -1.56 17.69
CA MET A 383 8.21 -2.16 16.50
C MET A 383 6.68 -2.05 16.53
N MET A 384 6.05 -2.26 17.69
CA MET A 384 4.61 -2.05 17.88
C MET A 384 4.21 -0.58 17.64
N GLN A 385 5.03 0.39 18.08
CA GLN A 385 4.80 1.80 17.78
C GLN A 385 4.88 2.08 16.27
N ILE A 386 5.84 1.49 15.57
CA ILE A 386 5.98 1.63 14.11
C ILE A 386 4.76 1.02 13.40
N ALA A 387 4.31 -0.15 13.85
CA ALA A 387 3.09 -0.79 13.32
C ALA A 387 1.86 0.08 13.54
N LYS A 388 1.70 0.66 14.73
CA LYS A 388 0.62 1.61 15.04
C LYS A 388 0.70 2.87 14.15
N ASP A 389 1.89 3.46 14.00
CA ASP A 389 2.11 4.65 13.17
C ASP A 389 1.87 4.38 11.67
N SER A 390 1.94 3.10 11.25
CA SER A 390 1.63 2.63 9.89
C SER A 390 0.18 2.19 9.69
N SER A 391 -0.65 2.21 10.75
CA SER A 391 -2.05 1.77 10.73
C SER A 391 -2.99 2.95 10.55
N SER A 392 -3.78 2.99 9.48
CA SER A 392 -4.84 3.98 9.29
C SER A 392 -5.96 3.85 10.33
N PHE A 393 -6.12 2.67 10.92
CA PHE A 393 -7.07 2.40 12.00
C PHE A 393 -6.83 3.28 13.23
N TYR A 394 -5.57 3.48 13.61
CA TYR A 394 -5.19 4.32 14.77
C TYR A 394 -4.95 5.80 14.40
N TYR A 395 -5.00 6.14 13.10
CA TYR A 395 -4.84 7.52 12.69
C TYR A 395 -6.05 8.35 13.10
N PRO A 396 -5.88 9.45 13.86
CA PRO A 396 -7.00 10.27 14.29
C PRO A 396 -7.52 11.12 13.13
N GLY A 397 -8.80 11.01 12.83
CA GLY A 397 -9.45 11.77 11.77
C GLY A 397 -10.15 10.92 10.72
N ALA A 398 -10.59 11.59 9.67
CA ALA A 398 -11.31 11.00 8.55
C ALA A 398 -10.90 11.68 7.24
N PRO A 399 -11.04 11.00 6.09
CA PRO A 399 -10.83 11.61 4.78
C PRO A 399 -11.74 12.80 4.55
N LYS A 400 -11.29 13.77 3.75
CA LYS A 400 -12.14 14.86 3.23
C LYS A 400 -12.71 14.53 1.86
N ALA A 401 -11.98 13.78 1.06
CA ALA A 401 -12.45 13.32 -0.24
C ALA A 401 -13.39 12.09 -0.11
N PRO A 402 -14.29 11.86 -1.07
CA PRO A 402 -15.11 10.66 -1.14
C PRO A 402 -14.26 9.38 -1.03
N THR A 403 -14.73 8.38 -0.29
CA THR A 403 -13.96 7.16 -0.05
C THR A 403 -14.85 5.92 -0.25
N LEU A 404 -14.38 4.98 -1.04
CA LEU A 404 -14.98 3.66 -1.22
C LEU A 404 -14.07 2.63 -0.57
N LEU A 405 -14.61 1.88 0.40
CA LEU A 405 -13.96 0.74 1.04
C LEU A 405 -14.62 -0.53 0.54
N ILE A 406 -13.85 -1.51 0.08
CA ILE A 406 -14.33 -2.82 -0.39
C ILE A 406 -13.58 -3.89 0.36
N HIS A 407 -14.28 -4.84 0.98
CA HIS A 407 -13.64 -5.95 1.69
C HIS A 407 -14.47 -7.25 1.64
N GLY A 408 -13.79 -8.37 1.47
CA GLY A 408 -14.36 -9.71 1.53
C GLY A 408 -14.60 -10.17 2.96
N THR A 409 -15.74 -10.84 3.20
CA THR A 409 -16.07 -11.28 4.57
C THR A 409 -15.22 -12.45 5.08
N THR A 410 -14.54 -13.14 4.17
CA THR A 410 -13.70 -14.31 4.46
C THR A 410 -12.27 -14.13 3.94
N ASP A 411 -11.77 -12.88 3.94
CA ASP A 411 -10.37 -12.58 3.60
C ASP A 411 -9.43 -13.37 4.53
N GLU A 412 -8.76 -14.36 3.98
CA GLU A 412 -7.92 -15.32 4.69
C GLU A 412 -6.49 -14.82 4.94
N ILE A 413 -6.12 -13.67 4.37
CA ILE A 413 -4.80 -13.06 4.55
C ILE A 413 -4.85 -11.94 5.58
N LEU A 414 -5.78 -11.02 5.41
CA LEU A 414 -5.80 -9.79 6.19
C LEU A 414 -6.72 -9.87 7.41
N PHE A 415 -7.84 -10.61 7.33
CA PHE A 415 -8.83 -10.78 8.41
C PHE A 415 -9.34 -9.45 8.99
N GLN A 416 -9.61 -8.44 8.16
CA GLN A 416 -9.86 -7.07 8.62
C GLN A 416 -11.18 -6.43 8.14
N ALA A 417 -12.14 -7.21 7.67
CA ALA A 417 -13.43 -6.69 7.23
C ALA A 417 -14.16 -5.88 8.33
N ASP A 418 -14.00 -6.26 9.59
CA ASP A 418 -14.55 -5.54 10.75
C ASP A 418 -13.84 -4.22 11.03
N GLN A 419 -12.51 -4.13 10.82
CA GLN A 419 -11.77 -2.88 10.93
C GLN A 419 -12.17 -1.89 9.82
N ASP A 420 -12.33 -2.34 8.59
CA ASP A 420 -12.81 -1.48 7.50
C ASP A 420 -14.25 -1.00 7.75
N LYS A 421 -15.11 -1.86 8.29
CA LYS A 421 -16.46 -1.48 8.73
C LYS A 421 -16.42 -0.40 9.83
N ALA A 422 -15.53 -0.55 10.81
CA ALA A 422 -15.35 0.45 11.87
C ALA A 422 -14.81 1.78 11.32
N LEU A 423 -13.87 1.73 10.36
CA LEU A 423 -13.41 2.93 9.65
C LEU A 423 -14.54 3.61 8.89
N TRP A 424 -15.33 2.87 8.14
CA TRP A 424 -16.50 3.39 7.43
C TRP A 424 -17.45 4.12 8.38
N GLN A 425 -17.80 3.52 9.53
CA GLN A 425 -18.65 4.14 10.54
C GLN A 425 -18.04 5.44 11.07
N ARG A 426 -16.75 5.44 11.37
CA ARG A 426 -16.01 6.62 11.82
C ARG A 426 -16.01 7.73 10.77
N TYR A 427 -15.80 7.41 9.50
CA TYR A 427 -15.79 8.37 8.41
C TYR A 427 -17.18 8.96 8.16
N CYS A 428 -18.22 8.13 8.20
CA CYS A 428 -19.60 8.59 8.13
C CYS A 428 -19.95 9.54 9.28
N LYS A 429 -19.56 9.22 10.53
CA LYS A 429 -19.76 10.09 11.69
C LYS A 429 -19.03 11.43 11.53
N ALA A 430 -17.92 11.46 10.84
CA ALA A 430 -17.16 12.67 10.52
C ALA A 430 -17.72 13.47 9.34
N GLY A 431 -18.78 13.00 8.68
CA GLY A 431 -19.42 13.65 7.52
C GLY A 431 -18.71 13.37 6.19
N THR A 432 -17.80 12.40 6.13
CA THR A 432 -17.17 12.00 4.87
C THR A 432 -18.17 11.27 3.97
N ASN A 433 -18.18 11.60 2.67
CA ASN A 433 -18.90 10.82 1.67
C ASN A 433 -18.23 9.45 1.52
N THR A 434 -18.73 8.46 2.24
CA THR A 434 -18.12 7.13 2.31
C THR A 434 -19.12 6.04 1.95
N VAL A 435 -18.62 5.03 1.24
CA VAL A 435 -19.33 3.78 0.95
C VAL A 435 -18.47 2.63 1.47
N TYR A 436 -19.08 1.69 2.19
CA TYR A 436 -18.47 0.40 2.49
C TYR A 436 -19.20 -0.68 1.74
N GLN A 437 -18.47 -1.38 0.91
CA GLN A 437 -18.97 -2.50 0.13
C GLN A 437 -18.42 -3.80 0.68
N GLN A 438 -19.31 -4.64 1.17
CA GLN A 438 -18.99 -5.95 1.66
C GLN A 438 -19.22 -6.99 0.56
N VAL A 439 -18.25 -7.88 0.34
CA VAL A 439 -18.35 -9.01 -0.58
C VAL A 439 -18.56 -10.27 0.25
N PRO A 440 -19.79 -10.81 0.31
CA PRO A 440 -20.07 -12.02 1.07
C PRO A 440 -19.24 -13.21 0.56
N LEU A 441 -18.64 -13.97 1.48
CA LEU A 441 -17.75 -15.10 1.17
C LEU A 441 -16.56 -14.73 0.27
N GLY A 442 -16.31 -13.44 0.08
CA GLY A 442 -15.12 -12.96 -0.65
C GLY A 442 -13.85 -13.26 0.13
N THR A 443 -12.92 -13.98 -0.52
CA THR A 443 -11.55 -14.20 -0.04
C THR A 443 -10.65 -13.06 -0.53
N HIS A 444 -9.41 -13.00 -0.05
CA HIS A 444 -8.44 -12.00 -0.51
C HIS A 444 -8.23 -12.01 -2.02
N PHE A 445 -8.34 -13.16 -2.66
CA PHE A 445 -8.15 -13.30 -4.12
C PHE A 445 -9.45 -13.14 -4.91
N THR A 446 -10.58 -13.56 -4.35
CA THR A 446 -11.86 -13.50 -5.08
C THR A 446 -12.53 -12.14 -4.98
N THR A 447 -12.36 -11.41 -3.88
CA THR A 447 -12.96 -10.07 -3.70
C THR A 447 -12.56 -9.08 -4.79
N PRO A 448 -11.27 -8.91 -5.15
CA PRO A 448 -10.90 -8.01 -6.25
C PRO A 448 -11.51 -8.43 -7.60
N VAL A 449 -11.66 -9.73 -7.84
CA VAL A 449 -12.27 -10.25 -9.09
C VAL A 449 -13.76 -9.96 -9.13
N VAL A 450 -14.48 -10.30 -8.07
CA VAL A 450 -15.94 -10.08 -7.97
C VAL A 450 -16.27 -8.59 -7.98
N SER A 451 -15.48 -7.75 -7.31
CA SER A 451 -15.69 -6.31 -7.27
C SER A 451 -15.14 -5.55 -8.49
N LEU A 452 -14.41 -6.22 -9.40
CA LEU A 452 -13.78 -5.57 -10.56
C LEU A 452 -14.77 -4.72 -11.41
N PRO A 453 -15.97 -5.21 -11.77
CA PRO A 453 -16.91 -4.38 -12.51
C PRO A 453 -17.30 -3.09 -11.78
N ARG A 454 -17.52 -3.18 -10.46
CA ARG A 454 -17.81 -2.02 -9.62
C ARG A 454 -16.63 -1.06 -9.56
N MET A 455 -15.41 -1.57 -9.38
CA MET A 455 -14.20 -0.76 -9.36
C MET A 455 -13.98 0.00 -10.67
N VAL A 456 -14.14 -0.70 -11.82
CA VAL A 456 -14.03 -0.06 -13.14
C VAL A 456 -15.05 1.05 -13.29
N VAL A 457 -16.34 0.76 -13.07
CA VAL A 457 -17.42 1.73 -13.22
C VAL A 457 -17.20 2.92 -12.28
N GLN A 458 -16.95 2.68 -11.01
CA GLN A 458 -16.75 3.75 -10.04
C GLN A 458 -15.53 4.62 -10.36
N THR A 459 -14.42 4.01 -10.77
CA THR A 459 -13.22 4.73 -11.19
C THR A 459 -13.52 5.64 -12.39
N LEU A 460 -14.18 5.11 -13.42
CA LEU A 460 -14.51 5.89 -14.62
C LEU A 460 -15.51 7.01 -14.33
N LEU A 461 -16.52 6.76 -13.51
CA LEU A 461 -17.46 7.81 -13.09
C LEU A 461 -16.72 8.93 -12.36
N SER A 462 -15.86 8.60 -11.40
CA SER A 462 -15.09 9.60 -10.64
C SER A 462 -14.08 10.33 -11.50
N LEU A 463 -13.41 9.67 -12.45
CA LEU A 463 -12.55 10.32 -13.43
C LEU A 463 -13.31 11.32 -14.32
N ASN A 464 -14.61 11.14 -14.52
CA ASN A 464 -15.48 12.08 -15.23
C ASN A 464 -16.23 13.04 -14.29
N GLY A 465 -15.80 13.18 -13.02
CA GLY A 465 -16.35 14.13 -12.06
C GLY A 465 -17.72 13.72 -11.47
N VAL A 466 -18.15 12.47 -11.68
CA VAL A 466 -19.40 11.97 -11.10
C VAL A 466 -19.13 11.44 -9.70
N ARG A 467 -19.67 12.14 -8.70
CA ARG A 467 -19.48 11.78 -7.30
C ARG A 467 -20.29 10.55 -6.92
N GLN A 468 -19.71 9.68 -6.09
CA GLN A 468 -20.43 8.57 -5.51
C GLN A 468 -21.55 9.06 -4.58
N ILE A 469 -22.63 8.28 -4.48
CA ILE A 469 -23.71 8.50 -3.51
C ILE A 469 -23.27 7.86 -2.18
N PRO A 470 -23.23 8.63 -1.07
CA PRO A 470 -22.81 8.08 0.23
C PRO A 470 -23.78 7.01 0.72
N SER A 471 -23.26 5.98 1.37
CA SER A 471 -24.06 4.94 2.02
C SER A 471 -23.56 4.77 3.47
N CYS A 472 -24.13 5.57 4.36
CA CYS A 472 -23.74 5.57 5.78
C CYS A 472 -24.76 4.85 6.70
N LYS A 473 -25.85 4.35 6.16
CA LYS A 473 -26.87 3.65 6.98
C LYS A 473 -26.65 2.14 6.97
N ILE A 474 -26.37 1.58 5.80
CA ILE A 474 -26.22 0.13 5.60
C ILE A 474 -25.04 -0.10 4.68
N PRO A 475 -24.15 -1.07 4.99
CA PRO A 475 -23.13 -1.51 4.04
C PRO A 475 -23.78 -1.95 2.73
N MET A 476 -23.14 -1.63 1.62
CA MET A 476 -23.57 -2.21 0.34
C MET A 476 -23.10 -3.67 0.30
N ILE A 477 -24.00 -4.54 -0.09
CA ILE A 477 -23.71 -5.96 -0.34
C ILE A 477 -23.65 -6.15 -1.84
N LEU A 478 -22.61 -6.83 -2.32
CA LEU A 478 -22.44 -7.20 -3.72
C LEU A 478 -23.09 -8.54 -3.99
#